data_cc212e826ac64efdae06ecfb13155274
#
_entry.id   cc212e826ac64efdae06ecfb13155274
#
_cell.length_a   1.000
_cell.length_b   1.000
_cell.length_c   1.000
_cell.angle_alpha   90.00
_cell.angle_beta   90.00
_cell.angle_gamma   90.00
#
_symmetry.space_group_name_H-M   'P 1'
#
loop_
_entity.id
_entity.type
_entity.pdbx_description
1 polymer ?
#
loop_
_entity_poly.entity_id
_entity_poly.type
_entity_poly.pdbx_seq_one_letter_code
_entity_poly.pdbx_strand_id
1 'polypeptide(L)'
;MDHSQRLCRIHQFNDRREMLQHIACGFGHVALLGLLGSETSAVASPGSSGSSPLAPKPYQHLPQAKRVIFLFLHGGLSHVDSFDPKPKLSEMDGEPTPVEKPKFNFASTGNLLKSPWKFHKYGQSGIEVSDLFPRVGQCIDDICVIRSMSANFVAHGGANLQLNTGNGIFVRPCMGAWLLYGLGSENENLPGFITICPSVQHGGAQNYGSAFLPAVFQGTAIGDGSSAFEDKGFDNLESMSGTSGFQRRKLDLLAQRNQRHLKQSGQDARLSARMESFELAYRMQMEAPE
;
A
#
# COMPACT_ATOMS: atom_id res chain seq x y z
N MET A 1 -33.55 -8.84 -32.87
CA MET A 1 -32.27 -9.51 -32.62
C MET A 1 -31.77 -9.04 -31.27
N ASP A 2 -31.77 -9.96 -30.39
CA ASP A 2 -31.78 -9.83 -28.94
C ASP A 2 -30.43 -9.31 -28.39
N HIS A 3 -30.50 -8.22 -27.60
CA HIS A 3 -29.34 -7.52 -26.99
C HIS A 3 -28.91 -8.19 -25.67
N SER A 4 -29.60 -9.26 -25.26
CA SER A 4 -29.41 -9.94 -23.96
C SER A 4 -28.32 -11.04 -23.95
N GLN A 5 -27.69 -11.36 -25.07
CA GLN A 5 -26.72 -12.47 -25.15
C GLN A 5 -25.23 -12.08 -25.09
N ARG A 6 -24.89 -10.84 -24.70
CA ARG A 6 -23.47 -10.39 -24.62
C ARG A 6 -22.87 -10.38 -23.20
N LEU A 7 -23.61 -10.81 -22.22
CA LEU A 7 -23.11 -10.82 -20.83
C LEU A 7 -23.12 -12.27 -20.29
N CYS A 8 -22.11 -13.00 -20.55
CA CYS A 8 -21.50 -14.07 -19.76
C CYS A 8 -20.70 -15.02 -20.65
N ARG A 9 -19.58 -14.57 -21.21
CA ARG A 9 -18.51 -15.55 -21.49
C ARG A 9 -17.83 -15.83 -20.16
N ILE A 10 -18.33 -16.82 -19.45
CA ILE A 10 -17.56 -17.53 -18.42
C ILE A 10 -16.36 -18.10 -19.18
N HIS A 11 -15.18 -17.53 -18.97
CA HIS A 11 -13.95 -18.14 -19.42
C HIS A 11 -13.86 -19.51 -18.73
N GLN A 12 -14.12 -20.57 -19.47
CA GLN A 12 -13.78 -21.92 -19.04
C GLN A 12 -12.26 -21.99 -19.03
N PHE A 13 -11.69 -22.08 -17.85
CA PHE A 13 -10.25 -22.31 -17.67
C PHE A 13 -9.95 -23.75 -18.12
N ASN A 14 -9.13 -23.90 -19.14
CA ASN A 14 -8.78 -25.21 -19.71
C ASN A 14 -7.70 -25.92 -18.88
N ASP A 15 -7.00 -25.23 -17.99
CA ASP A 15 -5.96 -25.79 -17.13
C ASP A 15 -5.94 -25.10 -15.76
N ARG A 16 -5.54 -25.84 -14.71
CA ARG A 16 -5.33 -25.33 -13.34
C ARG A 16 -4.34 -24.17 -13.31
N ARG A 17 -3.35 -24.17 -14.18
CA ARG A 17 -2.36 -23.12 -14.29
C ARG A 17 -2.98 -21.82 -14.82
N GLU A 18 -3.84 -21.91 -15.80
CA GLU A 18 -4.56 -20.77 -16.37
C GLU A 18 -5.56 -20.18 -15.37
N MET A 19 -6.27 -21.05 -14.63
CA MET A 19 -7.12 -20.65 -13.51
C MET A 19 -6.33 -19.90 -12.42
N LEU A 20 -5.18 -20.40 -12.01
CA LEU A 20 -4.32 -19.74 -11.02
C LEU A 20 -3.77 -18.39 -11.53
N GLN A 21 -3.44 -18.31 -12.81
CA GLN A 21 -2.98 -17.04 -13.42
C GLN A 21 -4.09 -15.99 -13.44
N HIS A 22 -5.33 -16.37 -13.73
CA HIS A 22 -6.47 -15.44 -13.75
C HIS A 22 -6.99 -15.05 -12.35
N ILE A 23 -6.94 -15.96 -11.37
CA ILE A 23 -7.28 -15.67 -9.98
C ILE A 23 -6.22 -14.74 -9.33
N ALA A 24 -4.99 -14.81 -9.80
CA ALA A 24 -3.88 -13.95 -9.35
C ALA A 24 -3.81 -12.61 -10.11
N CYS A 25 -4.85 -12.21 -10.86
CA CYS A 25 -4.90 -10.93 -11.54
C CYS A 25 -4.66 -9.77 -10.59
N GLY A 26 -3.47 -9.19 -10.66
CA GLY A 26 -3.01 -8.10 -9.82
C GLY A 26 -1.60 -8.34 -9.27
N PHE A 27 -1.22 -7.62 -8.24
CA PHE A 27 0.09 -7.73 -7.57
C PHE A 27 0.46 -9.15 -7.11
N GLY A 28 -0.53 -9.99 -6.79
CA GLY A 28 -0.30 -11.39 -6.43
C GLY A 28 0.29 -12.23 -7.57
N HIS A 29 -0.04 -11.93 -8.82
CA HIS A 29 0.55 -12.61 -9.98
C HIS A 29 2.02 -12.23 -10.18
N VAL A 30 2.35 -10.95 -10.05
CA VAL A 30 3.74 -10.46 -10.12
C VAL A 30 4.58 -11.07 -8.99
N ALA A 31 4.02 -11.17 -7.79
CA ALA A 31 4.69 -11.81 -6.65
C ALA A 31 4.90 -13.31 -6.88
N LEU A 32 3.92 -14.03 -7.44
CA LEU A 32 4.04 -15.45 -7.76
C LEU A 32 5.07 -15.69 -8.87
N LEU A 33 5.10 -14.85 -9.89
CA LEU A 33 6.14 -14.91 -10.95
C LEU A 33 7.52 -14.60 -10.36
N GLY A 34 7.64 -13.69 -9.41
CA GLY A 34 8.88 -13.41 -8.68
C GLY A 34 9.37 -14.61 -7.87
N LEU A 35 8.47 -15.32 -7.20
CA LEU A 35 8.77 -16.54 -6.45
C LEU A 35 9.17 -17.70 -7.38
N LEU A 36 8.45 -17.92 -8.46
CA LEU A 36 8.75 -18.97 -9.43
C LEU A 36 10.00 -18.67 -10.26
N GLY A 37 10.28 -17.40 -10.52
CA GLY A 37 11.50 -16.96 -11.21
C GLY A 37 12.75 -17.08 -10.35
N SER A 38 12.64 -17.03 -9.02
CA SER A 38 13.76 -17.21 -8.11
C SER A 38 14.25 -18.66 -8.02
N GLU A 39 13.41 -19.63 -8.33
CA GLU A 39 13.84 -21.04 -8.38
C GLU A 39 14.72 -21.37 -9.59
N THR A 40 14.56 -20.65 -10.72
CA THR A 40 15.44 -20.82 -11.89
C THR A 40 16.77 -20.07 -11.75
N SER A 41 16.88 -19.15 -10.80
CA SER A 41 18.13 -18.46 -10.46
C SER A 41 18.83 -19.06 -9.23
N ALA A 42 18.24 -20.05 -8.56
CA ALA A 42 18.76 -20.72 -7.39
C ALA A 42 19.85 -21.79 -7.69
N VAL A 43 20.53 -21.71 -8.86
CA VAL A 43 21.90 -22.15 -8.95
C VAL A 43 22.77 -21.02 -8.38
N ALA A 44 22.48 -20.63 -7.12
CA ALA A 44 23.35 -19.78 -6.34
C ALA A 44 24.64 -20.56 -6.11
N SER A 45 25.73 -20.05 -6.63
CA SER A 45 27.08 -20.45 -6.22
C SER A 45 27.12 -20.50 -4.69
N PRO A 46 27.61 -21.57 -4.07
CA PRO A 46 27.79 -21.64 -2.64
C PRO A 46 28.95 -20.70 -2.27
N GLY A 47 28.63 -19.45 -1.94
CA GLY A 47 29.65 -18.44 -1.62
C GLY A 47 29.14 -17.03 -1.37
N SER A 48 27.91 -16.68 -1.64
CA SER A 48 27.41 -15.34 -1.28
C SER A 48 26.85 -15.36 0.15
N SER A 49 27.74 -15.12 1.11
CA SER A 49 27.41 -14.75 2.47
C SER A 49 26.44 -13.54 2.46
N GLY A 50 25.17 -13.79 2.84
CA GLY A 50 24.30 -12.81 3.48
C GLY A 50 24.08 -11.48 2.75
N SER A 51 23.52 -11.49 1.53
CA SER A 51 22.93 -10.25 1.03
C SER A 51 21.71 -9.91 1.90
N SER A 52 21.64 -8.66 2.37
CA SER A 52 20.48 -8.13 3.10
C SER A 52 19.18 -8.44 2.32
N PRO A 53 18.09 -8.86 2.97
CA PRO A 53 16.80 -9.06 2.30
C PRO A 53 16.29 -7.78 1.64
N LEU A 54 16.80 -6.61 2.06
CA LEU A 54 16.52 -5.30 1.48
C LEU A 54 17.44 -4.93 0.31
N ALA A 55 18.45 -5.74 -0.02
CA ALA A 55 19.35 -5.44 -1.12
C ALA A 55 18.56 -5.24 -2.44
N PRO A 56 18.99 -4.30 -3.32
CA PRO A 56 18.37 -4.09 -4.61
C PRO A 56 18.30 -5.37 -5.42
N LYS A 57 17.16 -5.64 -6.03
CA LYS A 57 16.91 -6.82 -6.85
C LYS A 57 16.97 -6.48 -8.33
N PRO A 58 17.37 -7.43 -9.21
CA PRO A 58 17.40 -7.19 -10.62
C PRO A 58 16.00 -6.91 -11.17
N TYR A 59 15.91 -5.94 -12.07
CA TYR A 59 14.67 -5.56 -12.72
C TYR A 59 14.25 -6.59 -13.75
N GLN A 60 12.96 -6.90 -13.81
CA GLN A 60 12.36 -7.67 -14.90
C GLN A 60 12.03 -6.79 -16.12
N HIS A 61 11.78 -5.51 -15.88
CA HIS A 61 11.51 -4.48 -16.88
C HIS A 61 12.33 -3.24 -16.57
N LEU A 62 12.67 -2.46 -17.59
CA LEU A 62 13.39 -1.22 -17.40
C LEU A 62 12.59 -0.25 -16.53
N PRO A 63 13.07 0.17 -15.34
CA PRO A 63 12.32 1.02 -14.46
C PRO A 63 12.25 2.44 -15.03
N GLN A 64 11.05 3.02 -15.01
CA GLN A 64 10.82 4.42 -15.37
C GLN A 64 10.71 5.32 -14.13
N ALA A 65 10.21 4.78 -13.02
CA ALA A 65 10.06 5.48 -11.76
C ALA A 65 11.06 4.97 -10.73
N LYS A 66 11.69 5.90 -10.00
CA LYS A 66 12.63 5.59 -8.91
C LYS A 66 11.95 5.56 -7.54
N ARG A 67 10.85 6.28 -7.39
CA ARG A 67 10.11 6.44 -6.14
C ARG A 67 8.62 6.37 -6.40
N VAL A 68 7.89 5.80 -5.44
CA VAL A 68 6.43 5.74 -5.45
C VAL A 68 5.92 6.52 -4.25
N ILE A 69 5.06 7.50 -4.49
CA ILE A 69 4.36 8.25 -3.44
C ILE A 69 2.87 7.91 -3.56
N PHE A 70 2.32 7.31 -2.52
CA PHE A 70 0.90 7.00 -2.44
C PHE A 70 0.20 8.00 -1.52
N LEU A 71 -0.55 8.94 -2.11
CA LEU A 71 -1.33 9.93 -1.37
C LEU A 71 -2.69 9.32 -1.00
N PHE A 72 -2.81 8.85 0.23
CA PHE A 72 -4.06 8.34 0.76
C PHE A 72 -4.83 9.45 1.47
N LEU A 73 -6.01 9.80 0.94
CA LEU A 73 -6.90 10.79 1.56
C LEU A 73 -7.87 10.07 2.49
N HIS A 74 -7.62 10.18 3.78
CA HIS A 74 -8.46 9.58 4.82
C HIS A 74 -9.89 10.13 4.76
N GLY A 75 -10.87 9.22 4.77
CA GLY A 75 -12.29 9.58 4.63
C GLY A 75 -12.79 9.56 3.18
N GLY A 76 -11.87 9.41 2.22
CA GLY A 76 -12.17 9.38 0.80
C GLY A 76 -12.37 10.76 0.19
N LEU A 77 -12.23 10.80 -1.11
CA LEU A 77 -12.55 11.95 -1.95
C LEU A 77 -13.92 11.71 -2.57
N SER A 78 -14.85 12.68 -2.45
CA SER A 78 -16.10 12.59 -3.19
C SER A 78 -15.83 12.65 -4.69
N HIS A 79 -15.99 11.53 -5.39
CA HIS A 79 -15.69 11.47 -6.82
C HIS A 79 -16.62 12.37 -7.64
N VAL A 80 -17.91 12.47 -7.25
CA VAL A 80 -18.92 13.30 -7.92
C VAL A 80 -18.70 14.80 -7.72
N ASP A 81 -17.91 15.18 -6.73
CA ASP A 81 -17.59 16.58 -6.40
C ASP A 81 -16.18 16.97 -6.86
N SER A 82 -15.40 16.06 -7.40
CA SER A 82 -13.98 16.30 -7.74
C SER A 82 -13.64 16.10 -9.21
N PHE A 83 -13.69 14.86 -9.73
CA PHE A 83 -13.20 14.49 -11.06
C PHE A 83 -14.23 13.77 -11.94
N ASP A 84 -15.43 13.50 -11.43
CA ASP A 84 -16.43 12.70 -12.13
C ASP A 84 -17.81 13.38 -12.10
N PRO A 85 -18.01 14.47 -12.88
CA PRO A 85 -19.29 15.20 -12.93
C PRO A 85 -20.43 14.29 -13.38
N LYS A 86 -21.58 14.44 -12.75
CA LYS A 86 -22.80 13.67 -13.04
C LYS A 86 -23.92 14.62 -13.49
N PRO A 87 -24.06 14.89 -14.80
CA PRO A 87 -25.12 15.78 -15.31
C PRO A 87 -26.52 15.39 -14.84
N LYS A 88 -26.85 14.10 -14.87
CA LYS A 88 -28.13 13.59 -14.36
C LYS A 88 -28.40 13.89 -12.90
N LEU A 89 -27.35 13.90 -12.07
CA LEU A 89 -27.48 14.25 -10.66
C LEU A 89 -27.87 15.72 -10.49
N SER A 90 -27.38 16.57 -11.39
CA SER A 90 -27.76 18.00 -11.43
C SER A 90 -29.21 18.23 -11.94
N GLU A 91 -29.64 17.45 -12.90
CA GLU A 91 -30.99 17.49 -13.44
C GLU A 91 -32.03 17.03 -12.42
N MET A 92 -31.69 16.02 -11.62
CA MET A 92 -32.59 15.40 -10.63
C MET A 92 -32.36 15.90 -9.22
N ASP A 93 -31.75 17.05 -9.03
CA ASP A 93 -31.45 17.62 -7.71
C ASP A 93 -32.73 17.78 -6.86
N GLY A 94 -32.70 17.24 -5.65
CA GLY A 94 -33.84 17.26 -4.72
C GLY A 94 -34.88 16.15 -4.96
N GLU A 95 -34.77 15.35 -6.04
CA GLU A 95 -35.72 14.27 -6.30
C GLU A 95 -35.33 12.97 -5.57
N PRO A 96 -36.31 12.07 -5.33
CA PRO A 96 -36.02 10.75 -4.81
C PRO A 96 -35.13 9.96 -5.77
N THR A 97 -34.22 9.15 -5.23
CA THR A 97 -33.42 8.27 -6.09
C THR A 97 -34.31 7.27 -6.84
N PRO A 98 -34.10 7.08 -8.17
CA PRO A 98 -34.89 6.16 -8.97
C PRO A 98 -34.52 4.67 -8.75
N VAL A 99 -33.48 4.42 -7.96
CA VAL A 99 -33.02 3.05 -7.62
C VAL A 99 -33.36 2.73 -6.16
N GLU A 100 -33.40 1.44 -5.85
CA GLU A 100 -33.59 1.00 -4.47
C GLU A 100 -32.47 1.59 -3.59
N LYS A 101 -32.89 2.26 -2.50
CA LYS A 101 -31.95 2.91 -1.59
C LYS A 101 -31.15 1.87 -0.84
N PRO A 102 -29.81 1.93 -0.88
CA PRO A 102 -29.00 1.03 -0.05
C PRO A 102 -29.31 1.29 1.43
N LYS A 103 -29.48 0.21 2.17
CA LYS A 103 -29.70 0.30 3.62
C LYS A 103 -28.37 0.51 4.33
N PHE A 104 -28.17 1.69 4.88
CA PHE A 104 -27.02 1.99 5.74
C PHE A 104 -27.42 1.90 7.21
N ASN A 105 -26.57 1.28 8.02
CA ASN A 105 -26.86 1.10 9.45
C ASN A 105 -26.79 2.40 10.27
N PHE A 106 -26.17 3.44 9.74
CA PHE A 106 -25.80 4.65 10.49
C PHE A 106 -26.44 5.93 9.98
N ALA A 107 -27.09 5.90 8.82
CA ALA A 107 -27.70 7.09 8.26
C ALA A 107 -28.90 6.73 7.36
N SER A 108 -29.95 7.56 7.37
CA SER A 108 -31.01 7.50 6.37
C SER A 108 -30.53 8.15 5.07
N THR A 109 -30.80 7.53 3.94
CA THR A 109 -30.54 8.14 2.63
C THR A 109 -31.62 9.18 2.32
N GLY A 110 -31.19 10.39 2.02
CA GLY A 110 -32.05 11.49 1.55
C GLY A 110 -32.41 11.39 0.07
N ASN A 111 -32.73 12.52 -0.51
CA ASN A 111 -32.92 12.71 -1.94
C ASN A 111 -31.58 12.91 -2.67
N LEU A 112 -31.60 12.89 -4.00
CA LEU A 112 -30.44 13.19 -4.82
C LEU A 112 -29.96 14.63 -4.54
N LEU A 113 -28.64 14.80 -4.48
CA LEU A 113 -27.99 16.07 -4.25
C LEU A 113 -26.99 16.32 -5.36
N LYS A 114 -27.14 17.40 -6.11
CA LYS A 114 -26.15 17.84 -7.10
C LYS A 114 -24.86 18.28 -6.40
N SER A 115 -23.76 18.21 -7.12
CA SER A 115 -22.51 18.81 -6.64
C SER A 115 -22.69 20.33 -6.49
N PRO A 116 -22.31 20.92 -5.33
CA PRO A 116 -22.30 22.37 -5.15
C PRO A 116 -21.17 23.06 -5.93
N TRP A 117 -20.23 22.29 -6.47
CA TRP A 117 -19.04 22.78 -7.15
C TRP A 117 -19.23 22.80 -8.64
N LYS A 118 -18.64 23.80 -9.32
CA LYS A 118 -18.61 23.88 -10.77
C LYS A 118 -17.45 23.06 -11.31
N PHE A 119 -17.64 22.52 -12.51
CA PHE A 119 -16.62 21.76 -13.24
C PHE A 119 -16.14 22.56 -14.45
N HIS A 120 -14.85 22.55 -14.67
CA HIS A 120 -14.19 23.19 -15.80
C HIS A 120 -13.30 22.17 -16.51
N LYS A 121 -13.21 22.30 -17.83
CA LYS A 121 -12.28 21.53 -18.65
C LYS A 121 -10.91 22.15 -18.57
N TYR A 122 -9.92 21.32 -18.23
CA TYR A 122 -8.52 21.72 -18.11
C TYR A 122 -7.65 20.98 -19.12
N GLY A 123 -6.50 21.60 -19.43
CA GLY A 123 -5.47 21.05 -20.29
C GLY A 123 -5.90 20.77 -21.72
N GLN A 124 -5.06 20.06 -22.46
CA GLN A 124 -5.34 19.62 -23.82
C GLN A 124 -6.26 18.38 -23.83
N SER A 125 -6.18 17.58 -22.77
CA SER A 125 -7.03 16.39 -22.57
C SER A 125 -8.50 16.74 -22.38
N GLY A 126 -8.82 17.97 -21.94
CA GLY A 126 -10.18 18.42 -21.68
C GLY A 126 -10.88 17.69 -20.54
N ILE A 127 -10.13 17.09 -19.63
CA ILE A 127 -10.67 16.41 -18.45
C ILE A 127 -11.33 17.44 -17.53
N GLU A 128 -12.54 17.12 -17.08
CA GLU A 128 -13.30 17.99 -16.19
C GLU A 128 -12.83 17.81 -14.75
N VAL A 129 -12.48 18.92 -14.10
CA VAL A 129 -12.08 19.01 -12.71
C VAL A 129 -12.90 20.09 -12.02
N SER A 130 -13.32 19.84 -10.78
CA SER A 130 -14.12 20.80 -10.02
C SER A 130 -13.28 21.93 -9.42
N ASP A 131 -13.97 23.00 -9.02
CA ASP A 131 -13.40 24.16 -8.34
C ASP A 131 -12.71 23.83 -7.01
N LEU A 132 -12.88 22.61 -6.48
CA LEU A 132 -12.16 22.13 -5.31
C LEU A 132 -10.65 21.93 -5.58
N PHE A 133 -10.29 21.61 -6.83
CA PHE A 133 -8.93 21.22 -7.19
C PHE A 133 -8.35 22.03 -8.36
N PRO A 134 -8.39 23.36 -8.33
CA PRO A 134 -7.98 24.19 -9.47
C PRO A 134 -6.49 24.03 -9.80
N ARG A 135 -5.64 23.79 -8.77
CA ARG A 135 -4.21 23.56 -8.98
C ARG A 135 -3.92 22.20 -9.60
N VAL A 136 -4.67 21.16 -9.21
CA VAL A 136 -4.58 19.84 -9.83
C VAL A 136 -5.07 19.89 -11.28
N GLY A 137 -6.11 20.68 -11.55
CA GLY A 137 -6.59 20.92 -12.90
C GLY A 137 -5.50 21.46 -13.83
N GLN A 138 -4.61 22.31 -13.35
CA GLN A 138 -3.49 22.84 -14.14
C GLN A 138 -2.47 21.76 -14.57
N CYS A 139 -2.40 20.65 -13.86
CA CYS A 139 -1.50 19.51 -14.13
C CYS A 139 -2.25 18.30 -14.71
N ILE A 140 -3.49 18.46 -15.16
CA ILE A 140 -4.39 17.35 -15.50
C ILE A 140 -3.87 16.50 -16.67
N ASP A 141 -3.13 17.08 -17.59
CA ASP A 141 -2.57 16.38 -18.74
C ASP A 141 -1.47 15.37 -18.34
N ASP A 142 -0.88 15.54 -17.16
CA ASP A 142 0.10 14.62 -16.58
C ASP A 142 -0.55 13.56 -15.67
N ILE A 143 -1.88 13.59 -15.52
CA ILE A 143 -2.62 12.75 -14.57
C ILE A 143 -3.53 11.77 -15.31
N CYS A 144 -3.46 10.50 -14.91
CA CYS A 144 -4.41 9.48 -15.34
C CYS A 144 -5.58 9.41 -14.34
N VAL A 145 -6.78 9.84 -14.75
CA VAL A 145 -7.99 9.78 -13.93
C VAL A 145 -8.75 8.49 -14.18
N ILE A 146 -8.86 7.62 -13.17
CA ILE A 146 -9.59 6.36 -13.25
C ILE A 146 -10.95 6.51 -12.55
N ARG A 147 -12.01 6.73 -13.32
CA ARG A 147 -13.39 6.93 -12.83
C ARG A 147 -14.14 5.64 -12.53
N SER A 148 -13.63 4.51 -13.00
CA SER A 148 -14.31 3.19 -12.93
C SER A 148 -13.87 2.32 -11.76
N MET A 149 -13.06 2.83 -10.84
CA MET A 149 -12.64 2.07 -9.66
C MET A 149 -13.83 1.85 -8.71
N SER A 150 -13.97 0.62 -8.25
CA SER A 150 -14.98 0.21 -7.27
C SER A 150 -14.37 -0.69 -6.21
N ALA A 151 -14.98 -0.73 -5.03
CA ALA A 151 -14.60 -1.60 -3.93
C ALA A 151 -15.82 -2.35 -3.39
N ASN A 152 -15.59 -3.47 -2.70
CA ASN A 152 -16.66 -4.34 -2.22
C ASN A 152 -17.18 -3.93 -0.83
N PHE A 153 -16.54 -2.98 -0.17
CA PHE A 153 -16.84 -2.61 1.21
C PHE A 153 -17.42 -1.20 1.29
N VAL A 154 -18.56 -1.09 1.94
CA VAL A 154 -19.22 0.19 2.22
C VAL A 154 -18.58 0.88 3.44
N ALA A 155 -18.16 0.08 4.44
CA ALA A 155 -17.54 0.60 5.66
C ALA A 155 -16.06 0.96 5.44
N HIS A 156 -15.65 2.11 6.01
CA HIS A 156 -14.29 2.63 5.86
C HIS A 156 -13.19 1.63 6.21
N GLY A 157 -13.34 0.83 7.28
CA GLY A 157 -12.32 -0.12 7.70
C GLY A 157 -11.98 -1.15 6.64
N GLY A 158 -12.98 -1.86 6.12
CA GLY A 158 -12.80 -2.85 5.05
C GLY A 158 -12.37 -2.22 3.72
N ALA A 159 -12.93 -1.05 3.37
CA ALA A 159 -12.58 -0.34 2.14
C ALA A 159 -11.12 0.15 2.16
N ASN A 160 -10.66 0.72 3.27
CA ASN A 160 -9.27 1.16 3.43
C ASN A 160 -8.29 -0.02 3.38
N LEU A 161 -8.63 -1.11 4.07
CA LEU A 161 -7.82 -2.31 4.05
C LEU A 161 -7.75 -2.89 2.62
N GLN A 162 -8.88 -2.93 1.89
CA GLN A 162 -8.92 -3.39 0.50
C GLN A 162 -8.05 -2.51 -0.41
N LEU A 163 -8.11 -1.18 -0.25
CA LEU A 163 -7.31 -0.25 -1.05
C LEU A 163 -5.80 -0.47 -0.83
N ASN A 164 -5.38 -0.63 0.41
CA ASN A 164 -3.96 -0.75 0.77
C ASN A 164 -3.39 -2.16 0.56
N THR A 165 -4.20 -3.22 0.71
CA THR A 165 -3.72 -4.62 0.73
C THR A 165 -4.36 -5.52 -0.33
N GLY A 166 -5.34 -5.00 -1.09
CA GLY A 166 -6.12 -5.77 -2.05
C GLY A 166 -7.20 -6.66 -1.44
N ASN A 167 -7.36 -6.67 -0.11
CA ASN A 167 -8.38 -7.49 0.57
C ASN A 167 -8.91 -6.79 1.82
N GLY A 168 -10.23 -6.74 1.98
CA GLY A 168 -10.85 -6.04 3.12
C GLY A 168 -11.17 -6.92 4.33
N ILE A 169 -10.86 -8.21 4.29
CA ILE A 169 -11.15 -9.18 5.36
C ILE A 169 -9.87 -9.82 5.89
N PHE A 170 -9.05 -10.34 5.00
CA PHE A 170 -7.85 -11.08 5.38
C PHE A 170 -6.65 -10.15 5.45
N VAL A 171 -5.82 -10.34 6.46
CA VAL A 171 -4.55 -9.61 6.62
C VAL A 171 -3.59 -10.06 5.53
N ARG A 172 -3.23 -9.13 4.64
CA ARG A 172 -2.29 -9.33 3.53
C ARG A 172 -1.23 -8.24 3.53
N PRO A 173 -0.07 -8.47 2.91
CA PRO A 173 0.93 -7.42 2.77
C PRO A 173 0.36 -6.23 2.01
N CYS A 174 0.67 -5.03 2.47
CA CYS A 174 0.29 -3.82 1.78
C CYS A 174 1.13 -3.61 0.51
N MET A 175 0.71 -2.68 -0.34
CA MET A 175 1.38 -2.36 -1.60
C MET A 175 2.86 -2.00 -1.36
N GLY A 176 3.17 -1.16 -0.36
CA GLY A 176 4.55 -0.77 -0.05
C GLY A 176 5.42 -1.94 0.39
N ALA A 177 4.86 -2.88 1.19
CA ALA A 177 5.57 -4.10 1.57
C ALA A 177 5.89 -4.99 0.37
N TRP A 178 4.97 -5.12 -0.59
CA TRP A 178 5.21 -5.85 -1.82
C TRP A 178 6.26 -5.21 -2.72
N LEU A 179 6.23 -3.87 -2.84
CA LEU A 179 7.23 -3.13 -3.61
C LEU A 179 8.62 -3.34 -3.02
N LEU A 180 8.76 -3.19 -1.70
CA LEU A 180 10.03 -3.38 -1.01
C LEU A 180 10.50 -4.84 -1.10
N TYR A 181 9.60 -5.81 -0.95
CA TYR A 181 9.92 -7.21 -1.11
C TYR A 181 10.39 -7.55 -2.54
N GLY A 182 9.74 -7.00 -3.56
CA GLY A 182 10.03 -7.29 -4.97
C GLY A 182 11.26 -6.59 -5.52
N LEU A 183 11.53 -5.36 -5.10
CA LEU A 183 12.57 -4.50 -5.67
C LEU A 183 13.77 -4.27 -4.74
N GLY A 184 13.60 -4.45 -3.43
CA GLY A 184 14.59 -4.06 -2.44
C GLY A 184 14.62 -2.54 -2.23
N SER A 185 15.71 -2.06 -1.63
CA SER A 185 15.97 -0.64 -1.37
C SER A 185 17.37 -0.27 -1.82
N GLU A 186 17.52 0.95 -2.37
CA GLU A 186 18.84 1.50 -2.72
C GLU A 186 19.67 1.87 -1.47
N ASN A 187 18.99 2.14 -0.35
CA ASN A 187 19.63 2.46 0.93
C ASN A 187 19.24 1.39 1.97
N GLU A 188 20.24 0.69 2.48
CA GLU A 188 20.06 -0.37 3.49
C GLU A 188 19.98 0.17 4.93
N ASN A 189 20.30 1.43 5.16
CA ASN A 189 20.35 2.06 6.47
C ASN A 189 19.08 2.82 6.82
N LEU A 190 18.28 3.16 5.81
CA LEU A 190 16.99 3.83 5.97
C LEU A 190 15.84 2.90 5.54
N PRO A 191 14.65 3.07 6.12
CA PRO A 191 13.51 2.27 5.70
C PRO A 191 13.15 2.55 4.24
N GLY A 192 13.05 1.49 3.44
CA GLY A 192 12.65 1.59 2.04
C GLY A 192 11.15 1.87 1.86
N PHE A 193 10.34 1.70 2.91
CA PHE A 193 8.92 2.01 2.94
C PHE A 193 8.56 2.81 4.19
N ILE A 194 8.14 4.06 3.98
CA ILE A 194 7.74 5.00 5.02
C ILE A 194 6.25 5.30 4.86
N THR A 195 5.53 5.37 5.97
CA THR A 195 4.15 5.85 6.02
C THR A 195 4.07 7.05 6.96
N ILE A 196 3.49 8.14 6.47
CA ILE A 196 3.42 9.42 7.19
C ILE A 196 2.01 9.58 7.75
N CYS A 197 1.91 9.84 9.06
CA CYS A 197 0.65 10.04 9.77
C CYS A 197 -0.40 8.97 9.43
N PRO A 198 -0.08 7.66 9.50
CA PRO A 198 -1.05 6.63 9.17
C PRO A 198 -2.22 6.69 10.14
N SER A 199 -3.43 6.48 9.61
CA SER A 199 -4.62 6.40 10.47
C SER A 199 -4.50 5.24 11.44
N VAL A 200 -4.71 5.51 12.72
CA VAL A 200 -4.81 4.49 13.76
C VAL A 200 -6.18 3.79 13.75
N GLN A 201 -7.16 4.40 13.09
CA GLN A 201 -8.51 3.87 12.87
C GLN A 201 -8.62 3.19 11.51
N HIS A 202 -9.74 2.52 11.22
CA HIS A 202 -10.06 2.01 9.90
C HIS A 202 -8.97 1.14 9.25
N GLY A 203 -8.53 0.11 9.94
CA GLY A 203 -7.49 -0.82 9.50
C GLY A 203 -6.17 -0.66 10.26
N GLY A 204 -5.87 0.53 10.76
CA GLY A 204 -4.68 0.77 11.61
C GLY A 204 -3.39 0.27 10.97
N ALA A 205 -2.53 -0.37 11.77
CA ALA A 205 -1.24 -0.88 11.31
C ALA A 205 -1.34 -1.93 10.18
N GLN A 206 -2.51 -2.53 9.95
CA GLN A 206 -2.68 -3.50 8.85
C GLN A 206 -2.58 -2.83 7.47
N ASN A 207 -2.91 -1.53 7.38
CA ASN A 207 -2.83 -0.78 6.13
C ASN A 207 -1.39 -0.62 5.59
N TYR A 208 -0.37 -0.75 6.45
CA TYR A 208 1.04 -0.66 6.08
C TYR A 208 1.87 -1.85 6.58
N GLY A 209 1.20 -2.91 7.00
CA GLY A 209 1.83 -4.13 7.51
C GLY A 209 2.40 -5.02 6.41
N SER A 210 3.37 -5.85 6.79
CA SER A 210 3.96 -6.87 5.94
C SER A 210 3.20 -8.20 5.95
N ALA A 211 2.24 -8.39 6.88
CA ALA A 211 1.43 -9.60 7.06
C ALA A 211 2.29 -10.89 7.14
N PHE A 212 2.21 -11.76 6.11
CA PHE A 212 2.98 -12.99 6.05
C PHE A 212 4.40 -12.82 5.49
N LEU A 213 4.73 -11.64 4.93
CA LEU A 213 6.11 -11.32 4.57
C LEU A 213 6.94 -11.02 5.83
N PRO A 214 8.26 -11.19 5.78
CA PRO A 214 9.15 -10.79 6.87
C PRO A 214 8.92 -9.35 7.33
N ALA A 215 9.05 -9.11 8.64
CA ALA A 215 8.75 -7.81 9.24
C ALA A 215 9.64 -6.65 8.72
N VAL A 216 10.80 -6.96 8.16
CA VAL A 216 11.71 -5.98 7.54
C VAL A 216 11.08 -5.22 6.36
N PHE A 217 10.05 -5.80 5.73
CA PHE A 217 9.30 -5.16 4.63
C PHE A 217 8.11 -4.33 5.10
N GLN A 218 7.85 -4.28 6.41
CA GLN A 218 6.78 -3.46 6.97
C GLN A 218 7.08 -1.97 6.82
N GLY A 219 6.03 -1.17 6.64
CA GLY A 219 6.17 0.29 6.63
C GLY A 219 6.59 0.83 7.99
N THR A 220 7.55 1.76 7.98
CA THR A 220 7.94 2.52 9.15
C THR A 220 7.03 3.74 9.27
N ALA A 221 6.27 3.81 10.37
CA ALA A 221 5.36 4.92 10.61
C ALA A 221 6.10 6.14 11.16
N ILE A 222 5.82 7.30 10.58
CA ILE A 222 6.23 8.61 11.12
C ILE A 222 4.97 9.33 11.57
N GLY A 223 4.90 9.63 12.87
CA GLY A 223 3.71 10.19 13.47
C GLY A 223 2.50 9.24 13.44
N ASP A 224 1.38 9.73 13.87
CA ASP A 224 0.08 9.08 13.77
C ASP A 224 -0.95 10.11 13.25
N GLY A 225 -2.09 9.63 12.75
CA GLY A 225 -3.15 10.51 12.24
C GLY A 225 -3.95 11.27 13.31
N SER A 226 -3.50 11.31 14.57
CA SER A 226 -4.22 11.95 15.68
C SER A 226 -3.85 13.41 15.92
N SER A 227 -2.71 13.87 15.38
CA SER A 227 -2.23 15.25 15.51
C SER A 227 -1.50 15.71 14.26
N ALA A 228 -1.24 17.02 14.16
CA ALA A 228 -0.52 17.61 13.05
C ALA A 228 0.92 17.06 12.97
N PHE A 229 1.42 16.87 11.75
CA PHE A 229 2.76 16.32 11.49
C PHE A 229 3.88 17.22 12.05
N GLU A 230 3.66 18.53 12.10
CA GLU A 230 4.62 19.51 12.58
C GLU A 230 5.05 19.28 14.04
N ASP A 231 4.18 18.63 14.83
CA ASP A 231 4.46 18.33 16.23
C ASP A 231 5.10 16.93 16.44
N LYS A 232 5.34 16.17 15.37
CA LYS A 232 5.79 14.78 15.46
C LYS A 232 7.00 14.52 14.59
N GLY A 233 8.11 14.35 15.27
CA GLY A 233 9.32 13.77 14.69
C GLY A 233 9.24 12.23 14.62
N PHE A 234 10.36 11.61 14.31
CA PHE A 234 10.52 10.17 14.49
C PHE A 234 10.58 9.82 15.97
N ASP A 235 9.69 8.95 16.42
CA ASP A 235 9.77 8.41 17.78
C ASP A 235 11.06 7.60 17.94
N ASN A 236 11.74 7.81 19.07
CA ASN A 236 12.93 7.05 19.45
C ASN A 236 14.15 7.17 18.50
N LEU A 237 14.31 8.27 17.77
CA LEU A 237 15.55 8.55 17.03
C LEU A 237 16.75 8.71 17.96
N GLU A 238 16.53 9.34 19.11
CA GLU A 238 17.57 9.49 20.12
C GLU A 238 17.64 8.25 21.04
N SER A 239 18.83 7.76 21.25
CA SER A 239 19.04 6.65 22.19
C SER A 239 18.86 7.14 23.64
N MET A 240 17.80 6.68 24.30
CA MET A 240 17.56 6.98 25.73
C MET A 240 18.59 6.34 26.67
N SER A 241 19.46 5.46 26.21
CA SER A 241 20.32 4.64 27.05
C SER A 241 21.81 4.72 26.71
N GLY A 242 22.38 5.92 26.75
CA GLY A 242 23.83 6.07 26.77
C GLY A 242 24.52 6.17 25.41
N THR A 243 25.83 5.99 25.37
CA THR A 243 26.65 6.15 24.16
C THR A 243 26.32 5.09 23.10
N SER A 244 26.49 5.44 21.83
CA SER A 244 26.32 4.54 20.66
C SER A 244 27.04 3.20 20.81
N GLY A 245 28.22 3.19 21.44
CA GLY A 245 28.98 1.97 21.72
C GLY A 245 28.33 1.03 22.72
N PHE A 246 27.56 1.55 23.69
CA PHE A 246 26.83 0.69 24.63
C PHE A 246 25.63 0.03 23.95
N GLN A 247 24.90 0.78 23.14
CA GLN A 247 23.78 0.28 22.37
C GLN A 247 24.22 -0.82 21.39
N ARG A 248 25.33 -0.63 20.67
CA ARG A 248 25.89 -1.65 19.77
C ARG A 248 26.21 -2.96 20.52
N ARG A 249 26.88 -2.88 21.63
CA ARG A 249 27.21 -4.07 22.47
C ARG A 249 25.95 -4.81 22.93
N LYS A 250 24.90 -4.06 23.29
CA LYS A 250 23.61 -4.64 23.68
C LYS A 250 22.96 -5.40 22.51
N LEU A 251 22.97 -4.84 21.32
CA LEU A 251 22.47 -5.50 20.12
C LEU A 251 23.29 -6.73 19.74
N ASP A 252 24.63 -6.65 19.82
CA ASP A 252 25.50 -7.78 19.54
C ASP A 252 25.23 -8.95 20.51
N LEU A 253 25.02 -8.65 21.79
CA LEU A 253 24.69 -9.67 22.78
C LEU A 253 23.33 -10.32 22.51
N LEU A 254 22.31 -9.51 22.12
CA LEU A 254 21.02 -10.02 21.74
C LEU A 254 21.10 -10.88 20.48
N ALA A 255 21.83 -10.44 19.47
CA ALA A 255 22.07 -11.19 18.24
C ALA A 255 22.73 -12.56 18.52
N GLN A 256 23.76 -12.58 19.35
CA GLN A 256 24.42 -13.83 19.76
C GLN A 256 23.47 -14.78 20.50
N ARG A 257 22.63 -14.26 21.40
CA ARG A 257 21.64 -15.08 22.12
C ARG A 257 20.60 -15.66 21.16
N ASN A 258 20.08 -14.82 20.27
CA ASN A 258 19.09 -15.23 19.29
C ASN A 258 19.66 -16.26 18.30
N GLN A 259 20.90 -16.10 17.85
CA GLN A 259 21.56 -17.07 16.98
C GLN A 259 21.76 -18.41 17.68
N ARG A 260 22.12 -18.41 18.98
CA ARG A 260 22.23 -19.67 19.77
C ARG A 260 20.86 -20.34 19.86
N HIS A 261 19.80 -19.56 20.10
CA HIS A 261 18.43 -20.09 20.15
C HIS A 261 18.02 -20.71 18.80
N LEU A 262 18.28 -20.03 17.69
CA LEU A 262 17.99 -20.55 16.33
C LEU A 262 18.75 -21.86 16.05
N LYS A 263 19.97 -21.99 16.50
CA LYS A 263 20.76 -23.26 16.38
C LYS A 263 20.17 -24.41 17.19
N GLN A 264 19.50 -24.13 18.30
CA GLN A 264 18.90 -25.13 19.18
C GLN A 264 17.48 -25.50 18.83
N SER A 265 16.67 -24.50 18.45
CA SER A 265 15.23 -24.65 18.19
C SER A 265 14.89 -24.85 16.70
N GLY A 266 15.88 -24.74 15.80
CA GLY A 266 15.68 -24.74 14.36
C GLY A 266 15.45 -23.34 13.79
N GLN A 267 15.30 -23.27 12.46
CA GLN A 267 15.08 -21.98 11.78
C GLN A 267 13.71 -21.39 12.13
N ASP A 268 13.73 -20.18 12.69
CA ASP A 268 12.53 -19.37 12.91
C ASP A 268 12.65 -18.06 12.12
N ALA A 269 11.89 -17.99 11.01
CA ALA A 269 11.88 -16.82 10.14
C ALA A 269 11.36 -15.55 10.83
N ARG A 270 10.49 -15.67 11.85
CA ARG A 270 9.97 -14.54 12.62
C ARG A 270 11.05 -13.94 13.52
N LEU A 271 11.84 -14.81 14.16
CA LEU A 271 12.94 -14.36 14.99
C LEU A 271 14.03 -13.70 14.16
N SER A 272 14.38 -14.26 13.01
CA SER A 272 15.33 -13.67 12.06
C SER A 272 14.87 -12.29 11.59
N ALA A 273 13.63 -12.15 11.16
CA ALA A 273 13.05 -10.87 10.74
C ALA A 273 13.04 -9.82 11.85
N ARG A 274 12.82 -10.23 13.11
CA ARG A 274 12.88 -9.33 14.27
C ARG A 274 14.30 -8.84 14.54
N MET A 275 15.30 -9.71 14.38
CA MET A 275 16.71 -9.31 14.51
C MET A 275 17.08 -8.27 13.46
N GLU A 276 16.68 -8.47 12.21
CA GLU A 276 16.89 -7.52 11.11
C GLU A 276 16.20 -6.17 11.36
N SER A 277 14.98 -6.20 11.92
CA SER A 277 14.27 -4.96 12.28
C SER A 277 15.00 -4.15 13.36
N PHE A 278 15.61 -4.81 14.36
CA PHE A 278 16.42 -4.11 15.36
C PHE A 278 17.71 -3.53 14.79
N GLU A 279 18.35 -4.24 13.87
CA GLU A 279 19.54 -3.73 13.17
C GLU A 279 19.20 -2.53 12.29
N LEU A 280 18.07 -2.56 11.59
CA LEU A 280 17.59 -1.42 10.79
C LEU A 280 17.30 -0.22 11.69
N ALA A 281 16.58 -0.42 12.80
CA ALA A 281 16.29 0.66 13.76
C ALA A 281 17.57 1.31 14.31
N TYR A 282 18.59 0.51 14.62
CA TYR A 282 19.88 1.04 15.06
C TYR A 282 20.57 1.86 13.97
N ARG A 283 20.62 1.37 12.74
CA ARG A 283 21.19 2.11 11.60
C ARG A 283 20.47 3.43 11.34
N MET A 284 19.14 3.41 11.43
CA MET A 284 18.32 4.64 11.35
C MET A 284 18.72 5.68 12.41
N GLN A 285 18.93 5.22 13.66
CA GLN A 285 19.33 6.12 14.75
C GLN A 285 20.74 6.72 14.54
N MET A 286 21.60 6.06 13.77
CA MET A 286 22.95 6.54 13.48
C MET A 286 22.98 7.50 12.29
N GLU A 287 22.10 7.33 11.29
CA GLU A 287 22.15 8.08 10.04
C GLU A 287 21.04 9.13 9.87
N ALA A 288 19.89 8.94 10.52
CA ALA A 288 18.75 9.86 10.36
C ALA A 288 18.89 11.23 11.07
N PRO A 289 19.76 11.43 12.09
CA PRO A 289 19.95 12.76 12.71
C PRO A 289 20.69 13.77 11.84
N GLU A 290 21.30 13.37 10.72
CA GLU A 290 21.94 14.26 9.73
C GLU A 290 20.96 14.66 8.61
#